data_80b4ee2c4f338716cc9124919e9e065b
#
_entry.id   80b4ee2c4f338716cc9124919e9e065b
#
_cell.length_a   1.000
_cell.length_b   1.000
_cell.length_c   1.000
_cell.angle_alpha   90.00
_cell.angle_beta   90.00
_cell.angle_gamma   90.00
#
_symmetry.space_group_name_H-M   'P 1'
#
loop_
_entity.id
_entity.type
_entity.pdbx_description
1 polymer ?
#
loop_
_entity_poly.entity_id
_entity_poly.type
_entity_poly.pdbx_seq_one_letter_code
_entity_poly.pdbx_strand_id
1 'polypeptide(L)' 'LIKLFVSYSGLDADGNEFQSNGFYDVEQMPRDKDALNKLSQAIMARDALKGFNAVACVVLFFQQV' A
#
# COMPACT_ATOMS: atom_id res chain seq x y z
N LEU A 1 5.29 -11.37 13.04
CA LEU A 1 4.91 -10.30 12.11
C LEU A 1 3.91 -9.37 12.78
N ILE A 2 3.96 -8.11 12.37
CA ILE A 2 3.03 -7.08 12.81
C ILE A 2 1.94 -6.95 11.75
N LYS A 3 0.68 -7.01 12.17
CA LYS A 3 -0.43 -6.79 11.26
C LYS A 3 -0.81 -5.32 11.26
N LEU A 4 -0.87 -4.73 10.07
CA LEU A 4 -1.25 -3.34 9.88
C LEU A 4 -2.55 -3.25 9.10
N PHE A 5 -3.42 -2.33 9.51
CA PHE A 5 -4.48 -1.82 8.65
C PHE A 5 -3.90 -0.63 7.89
N VAL A 6 -3.98 -0.65 6.57
CA VAL A 6 -3.36 0.37 5.72
C VAL A 6 -4.43 0.95 4.80
N SER A 7 -4.50 2.28 4.76
CA SER A 7 -5.31 3.03 3.80
C SER A 7 -4.37 3.71 2.81
N TYR A 8 -4.67 3.62 1.53
CA TYR A 8 -3.77 4.10 0.49
C TYR A 8 -4.53 4.66 -0.70
N SER A 9 -3.84 5.51 -1.45
CA SER A 9 -4.29 6.05 -2.72
C SER A 9 -3.38 5.51 -3.82
N GLY A 10 -3.96 5.19 -4.96
CA GLY A 10 -3.20 4.70 -6.10
C GLY A 10 -3.57 5.42 -7.38
N LEU A 11 -2.76 5.19 -8.40
CA LEU A 11 -2.98 5.71 -9.74
C LEU A 11 -2.85 4.54 -10.71
N ASP A 12 -3.80 4.40 -11.63
CA ASP A 12 -3.74 3.36 -12.65
C ASP A 12 -3.01 3.83 -13.91
N ALA A 13 -2.83 2.92 -14.87
CA ALA A 13 -2.12 3.22 -16.11
C ALA A 13 -2.85 4.26 -16.97
N ASP A 14 -4.14 4.44 -16.76
CA ASP A 14 -4.95 5.41 -17.52
C ASP A 14 -5.01 6.78 -16.85
N GLY A 15 -4.30 6.95 -15.72
CA GLY A 15 -4.26 8.22 -15.00
C GLY A 15 -5.40 8.41 -14.02
N ASN A 16 -6.19 7.38 -13.75
CA ASN A 16 -7.30 7.46 -12.81
C ASN A 16 -6.81 7.18 -11.38
N GLU A 17 -7.25 8.01 -10.43
CA GLU A 17 -6.97 7.80 -9.02
C GLU A 17 -7.99 6.85 -8.42
N PHE A 18 -7.52 6.05 -7.47
CA PHE A 18 -8.40 5.23 -6.65
C PHE A 18 -7.90 5.21 -5.21
N GLN A 19 -8.80 4.90 -4.28
CA GLN A 19 -8.45 4.72 -2.88
C GLN A 19 -8.95 3.36 -2.41
N SER A 20 -8.17 2.73 -1.55
CA SER A 20 -8.55 1.44 -1.00
C SER A 20 -7.84 1.24 0.34
N ASN A 21 -8.09 0.08 0.96
CA ASN A 21 -7.46 -0.30 2.21
C ASN A 21 -7.30 -1.80 2.27
N GLY A 22 -6.55 -2.26 3.25
CA GLY A 22 -6.34 -3.69 3.46
C GLY A 22 -5.47 -3.96 4.66
N PHE A 23 -5.30 -5.24 4.95
CA PHE A 23 -4.43 -5.70 6.04
C PHE A 23 -3.15 -6.25 5.45
N TYR A 24 -2.02 -5.91 6.06
CA TYR A 24 -0.69 -6.29 5.59
C TYR A 24 0.15 -6.71 6.79
N ASP A 25 0.93 -7.78 6.61
CA ASP A 25 1.87 -8.24 7.62
C ASP A 25 3.25 -7.69 7.30
N VAL A 26 3.89 -7.08 8.29
CA VAL A 26 5.23 -6.50 8.15
C VAL A 26 6.10 -6.98 9.31
N GLU A 27 7.40 -7.02 9.10
CA GLU A 27 8.34 -7.43 10.14
C GLU A 27 8.58 -6.33 11.17
N GLN A 28 8.50 -5.07 10.74
CA GLN A 28 8.70 -3.91 11.59
C GLN A 28 7.71 -2.81 11.21
N MET A 29 7.36 -1.97 12.18
CA MET A 29 6.56 -0.78 11.89
C MET A 29 7.33 0.12 10.91
N PRO A 30 6.69 0.56 9.82
CA PRO A 30 7.35 1.50 8.91
C PRO A 30 7.49 2.87 9.60
N ARG A 31 8.74 3.33 9.72
CA ARG A 31 9.06 4.54 10.46
C ARG A 31 9.79 5.58 9.62
N ASP A 32 10.27 5.20 8.46
CA ASP A 32 10.99 6.11 7.60
C ASP A 32 10.48 6.01 6.17
N LYS A 33 11.01 6.87 5.32
CA LYS A 33 10.58 6.97 3.93
C LYS A 33 10.85 5.66 3.16
N ASP A 34 11.99 5.02 3.42
CA ASP A 34 12.33 3.77 2.73
C ASP A 34 11.40 2.64 3.10
N ALA A 35 11.04 2.54 4.39
CA ALA A 35 10.10 1.53 4.85
C ALA A 35 8.70 1.76 4.27
N LEU A 36 8.26 3.01 4.18
CA LEU A 36 6.98 3.36 3.56
C LEU A 36 6.98 3.06 2.06
N ASN A 37 8.10 3.30 1.37
CA ASN A 37 8.22 2.95 -0.04
C ASN A 37 8.15 1.44 -0.25
N LYS A 38 8.78 0.66 0.61
CA LYS A 38 8.69 -0.80 0.55
C LYS A 38 7.27 -1.28 0.78
N LEU A 39 6.55 -0.67 1.71
CA LEU A 39 5.15 -1.00 1.94
C LEU A 39 4.30 -0.68 0.71
N SER A 40 4.51 0.48 0.09
CA SER A 40 3.82 0.85 -1.14
C SER A 40 4.10 -0.14 -2.28
N GLN A 41 5.35 -0.58 -2.41
CA GLN A 41 5.72 -1.59 -3.42
C GLN A 41 5.01 -2.92 -3.15
N ALA A 42 4.95 -3.34 -1.89
CA ALA A 42 4.25 -4.58 -1.52
C ALA A 42 2.75 -4.49 -1.82
N ILE A 43 2.14 -3.33 -1.56
CA ILE A 43 0.73 -3.10 -1.87
C ILE A 43 0.49 -3.23 -3.38
N MET A 44 1.33 -2.61 -4.20
CA MET A 44 1.18 -2.68 -5.65
C MET A 44 1.40 -4.08 -6.20
N ALA A 45 2.22 -4.88 -5.54
CA ALA A 45 2.51 -6.25 -5.97
C ALA A 45 1.40 -7.24 -5.61
N ARG A 46 0.43 -6.90 -4.77
CA ARG A 46 -0.65 -7.82 -4.39
C ARG A 46 -1.62 -8.03 -5.55
N ASP A 47 -2.15 -9.23 -5.62
CA ASP A 47 -3.08 -9.63 -6.69
C ASP A 47 -4.30 -8.72 -6.77
N ALA A 48 -4.78 -8.25 -5.62
CA ALA A 48 -5.93 -7.35 -5.58
C ALA A 48 -5.68 -6.05 -6.35
N LEU A 49 -4.46 -5.55 -6.37
CA LEU A 49 -4.11 -4.31 -7.08
C LEU A 49 -3.66 -4.56 -8.50
N LYS A 50 -3.22 -5.76 -8.84
CA LYS A 50 -2.88 -6.09 -10.22
C LYS A 50 -4.09 -5.93 -11.14
N GLY A 51 -5.29 -6.19 -10.64
CA GLY A 51 -6.53 -5.99 -11.39
C GLY A 51 -6.83 -4.53 -11.70
N PHE A 52 -6.22 -3.59 -10.98
CA PHE A 52 -6.36 -2.16 -11.22
C PHE A 52 -5.25 -1.56 -12.08
N ASN A 53 -4.25 -2.37 -12.46
CA ASN A 53 -3.07 -1.90 -13.21
C ASN A 53 -2.41 -0.70 -12.53
N ALA A 54 -2.24 -0.78 -11.20
CA ALA A 54 -1.68 0.32 -10.42
C ALA A 54 -0.23 0.60 -10.82
N VAL A 55 0.08 1.84 -11.14
CA VAL A 55 1.44 2.28 -11.49
C VAL A 55 2.07 3.11 -10.39
N ALA A 56 1.27 3.59 -9.42
CA ALA A 56 1.76 4.33 -8.27
C ALA A 56 0.86 4.08 -7.08
N CYS A 57 1.41 4.19 -5.88
CA CYS A 57 0.68 4.01 -4.65
C CYS A 57 1.29 4.88 -3.55
N VAL A 58 0.44 5.58 -2.80
CA VAL A 58 0.84 6.38 -1.66
C VAL A 58 0.08 5.89 -0.44
N VAL A 59 0.80 5.56 0.61
CA VAL A 59 0.20 5.19 1.89
C VAL A 59 -0.28 6.47 2.56
N LEU A 60 -1.58 6.54 2.87
CA LEU A 60 -2.20 7.70 3.51
C LEU A 60 -2.23 7.56 5.03
N PHE A 61 -2.42 6.34 5.51
CA PHE A 61 -2.59 6.06 6.92
C PHE A 61 -2.31 4.58 7.18
N PHE A 62 -1.73 4.29 8.32
CA PHE A 62 -1.60 2.90 8.76
C PHE A 62 -1.70 2.85 10.29
N GLN A 63 -2.16 1.71 10.78
CA GLN A 63 -2.35 1.47 12.21
C GLN A 63 -2.11 0.00 12.50
N GLN A 64 -1.43 -0.28 13.58
CA GLN A 64 -1.28 -1.66 14.06
C GLN A 64 -2.61 -2.16 14.63
N VAL A 65 -2.97 -3.36 14.26
CA VAL A 65 -4.19 -4.01 14.75
C VAL A 65 -3.86 -5.24 15.60
#